data_8564ff564db7e62cac1d29fd280aef52
#
_entry.id   8564ff564db7e62cac1d29fd280aef52
#
_cell.length_a   1.000
_cell.length_b   1.000
_cell.length_c   1.000
_cell.angle_alpha   90.00
_cell.angle_beta   90.00
_cell.angle_gamma   90.00
#
_symmetry.space_group_name_H-M   'P 1'
#
loop_
_entity.id
_entity.type
_entity.pdbx_description
1 polymer ?
#
loop_
_entity_poly.entity_id
_entity_poly.type
_entity_poly.pdbx_seq_one_letter_code
_entity_poly.pdbx_strand_id
1 'polypeptide(L)'
;MDFNVKKLVKDAGTALSRVVQLTEEKLGTSEKTELDAHFEFLADRADATKNWTEKILKDEEAMLTPNPGNRIEDFFFEKIDKKKPNRLSNLEYVGIDMIEAGNDFGPGTAYGSALIKVGQCQQKLGQIERDFIGTAANCYVQPLRKFLDGEMKTISKERGILETKRLDLDASKNRVKKARSMLGQQNESGVSYEVLLDQAERELRVAQSEFDRQSEITKFLLEGVSSSQAGHLRCLHELVEAQARHYAQCHAVMQDLQRELAGCPTLW
;
A
#
# COMPACT_ATOMS: atom_id res chain seq x y z
N MET A 1 22.64 -37.25 7.94
CA MET A 1 21.38 -36.73 8.57
C MET A 1 21.63 -35.80 9.77
N ASP A 2 22.83 -35.71 10.33
CA ASP A 2 23.11 -34.93 11.55
C ASP A 2 23.19 -33.41 11.41
N PHE A 3 23.45 -32.91 10.22
CA PHE A 3 23.57 -31.44 9.98
C PHE A 3 22.23 -30.71 10.08
N ASN A 4 21.14 -31.36 9.76
CA ASN A 4 19.80 -30.78 9.76
C ASN A 4 19.19 -30.70 11.18
N VAL A 5 19.48 -31.70 12.03
CA VAL A 5 18.97 -31.76 13.41
C VAL A 5 19.65 -30.68 14.29
N LYS A 6 20.98 -30.53 14.18
CA LYS A 6 21.72 -29.48 14.93
C LYS A 6 21.28 -28.08 14.54
N LYS A 7 20.98 -27.84 13.26
CA LYS A 7 20.44 -26.56 12.80
C LYS A 7 19.03 -26.31 13.34
N LEU A 8 18.16 -27.32 13.31
CA LEU A 8 16.79 -27.23 13.84
C LEU A 8 16.76 -26.96 15.34
N VAL A 9 17.63 -27.62 16.11
CA VAL A 9 17.76 -27.40 17.57
C VAL A 9 18.30 -25.99 17.86
N LYS A 10 19.26 -25.50 17.08
CA LYS A 10 19.78 -24.13 17.22
C LYS A 10 18.72 -23.09 16.88
N ASP A 11 17.97 -23.27 15.78
CA ASP A 11 16.90 -22.37 15.36
C ASP A 11 15.73 -22.35 16.37
N ALA A 12 15.38 -23.50 16.96
CA ALA A 12 14.39 -23.59 18.03
C ALA A 12 14.88 -22.89 19.32
N GLY A 13 16.15 -23.05 19.68
CA GLY A 13 16.75 -22.38 20.84
C GLY A 13 16.80 -20.86 20.69
N THR A 14 17.10 -20.36 19.48
CA THR A 14 17.08 -18.91 19.20
C THR A 14 15.67 -18.36 19.21
N ALA A 15 14.68 -19.06 18.67
CA ALA A 15 13.28 -18.65 18.72
C ALA A 15 12.76 -18.56 20.16
N LEU A 16 13.09 -19.55 21.00
CA LEU A 16 12.72 -19.52 22.42
C LEU A 16 13.38 -18.35 23.16
N SER A 17 14.67 -18.11 22.91
CA SER A 17 15.41 -16.98 23.50
C SER A 17 14.76 -15.62 23.15
N ARG A 18 14.28 -15.44 21.92
CA ARG A 18 13.56 -14.23 21.51
C ARG A 18 12.23 -14.06 22.24
N VAL A 19 11.48 -15.14 22.43
CA VAL A 19 10.20 -15.10 23.17
C VAL A 19 10.44 -14.73 24.63
N VAL A 20 11.46 -15.30 25.26
CA VAL A 20 11.86 -14.96 26.63
C VAL A 20 12.24 -13.48 26.71
N GLN A 21 13.10 -12.99 25.80
CA GLN A 21 13.53 -11.60 25.75
C GLN A 21 12.35 -10.64 25.61
N LEU A 22 11.41 -10.91 24.69
CA LEU A 22 10.18 -10.13 24.51
C LEU A 22 9.32 -10.08 25.78
N THR A 23 9.27 -11.20 26.52
CA THR A 23 8.50 -11.27 27.76
C THR A 23 9.17 -10.46 28.87
N GLU A 24 10.50 -10.54 28.99
CA GLU A 24 11.30 -9.79 29.97
C GLU A 24 11.25 -8.29 29.70
N GLU A 25 11.27 -7.85 28.42
CA GLU A 25 11.09 -6.44 28.04
C GLU A 25 9.69 -5.92 28.42
N LYS A 26 8.64 -6.69 28.17
CA LYS A 26 7.27 -6.31 28.56
C LYS A 26 7.06 -6.24 30.08
N LEU A 27 7.81 -7.04 30.84
CA LEU A 27 7.80 -7.02 32.30
C LEU A 27 8.74 -5.94 32.89
N GLY A 28 9.53 -5.24 32.06
CA GLY A 28 10.48 -4.23 32.50
C GLY A 28 11.72 -4.80 33.20
N THR A 29 11.98 -6.11 33.05
CA THR A 29 13.11 -6.82 33.73
C THR A 29 14.37 -6.87 32.83
N SER A 30 14.26 -6.51 31.55
CA SER A 30 15.37 -6.48 30.59
C SER A 30 15.42 -5.11 29.88
N GLU A 31 16.63 -4.66 29.62
CA GLU A 31 16.88 -3.44 28.85
C GLU A 31 16.63 -3.71 27.34
N LYS A 32 15.89 -2.79 26.71
CA LYS A 32 15.64 -2.80 25.27
C LYS A 32 16.68 -1.93 24.57
N THR A 33 17.32 -2.46 23.51
CA THR A 33 18.15 -1.62 22.63
C THR A 33 17.25 -0.66 21.86
N GLU A 34 17.46 0.62 22.06
CA GLU A 34 16.75 1.69 21.38
C GLU A 34 17.44 2.01 20.05
N LEU A 35 16.63 2.39 19.07
CA LEU A 35 17.08 2.96 17.81
C LEU A 35 17.27 4.48 18.00
N ASP A 36 18.10 5.11 17.17
CA ASP A 36 18.29 6.55 17.27
C ASP A 36 17.00 7.33 16.91
N ALA A 37 16.87 8.54 17.45
CA ALA A 37 15.68 9.38 17.25
C ALA A 37 15.42 9.71 15.76
N HIS A 38 16.49 9.76 14.94
CA HIS A 38 16.34 9.98 13.51
C HIS A 38 15.73 8.77 12.81
N PHE A 39 16.15 7.54 13.20
CA PHE A 39 15.55 6.32 12.69
C PHE A 39 14.04 6.24 13.04
N GLU A 40 13.69 6.54 14.29
CA GLU A 40 12.28 6.54 14.73
C GLU A 40 11.46 7.57 13.96
N PHE A 41 11.98 8.77 13.75
CA PHE A 41 11.34 9.79 12.92
C PHE A 41 11.09 9.30 11.48
N LEU A 42 12.06 8.62 10.87
CA LEU A 42 11.91 8.06 9.52
C LEU A 42 10.87 6.93 9.49
N ALA A 43 10.84 6.09 10.53
CA ALA A 43 9.89 5.00 10.67
C ALA A 43 8.45 5.53 10.79
N ASP A 44 8.22 6.51 11.66
CA ASP A 44 6.93 7.16 11.84
C ASP A 44 6.45 7.84 10.55
N ARG A 45 7.35 8.50 9.85
CA ARG A 45 7.05 9.11 8.55
C ARG A 45 6.66 8.07 7.50
N ALA A 46 7.34 6.93 7.46
CA ALA A 46 7.02 5.84 6.55
C ALA A 46 5.64 5.24 6.89
N ASP A 47 5.33 5.02 8.17
CA ASP A 47 4.05 4.51 8.63
C ASP A 47 2.90 5.49 8.34
N ALA A 48 3.11 6.78 8.58
CA ALA A 48 2.15 7.82 8.21
C ALA A 48 1.90 7.85 6.68
N THR A 49 2.97 7.78 5.88
CA THR A 49 2.87 7.76 4.41
C THR A 49 2.09 6.54 3.94
N LYS A 50 2.40 5.34 4.48
CA LYS A 50 1.66 4.11 4.17
C LYS A 50 0.18 4.26 4.48
N ASN A 51 -0.15 4.60 5.72
CA ASN A 51 -1.53 4.63 6.22
C ASN A 51 -2.40 5.63 5.44
N TRP A 52 -1.86 6.82 5.14
CA TRP A 52 -2.59 7.80 4.35
C TRP A 52 -2.71 7.40 2.88
N THR A 53 -1.66 6.81 2.29
CA THR A 53 -1.72 6.30 0.91
C THR A 53 -2.77 5.20 0.78
N GLU A 54 -2.83 4.24 1.71
CA GLU A 54 -3.86 3.18 1.73
C GLU A 54 -5.27 3.75 1.81
N LYS A 55 -5.49 4.75 2.67
CA LYS A 55 -6.80 5.38 2.85
C LYS A 55 -7.22 6.17 1.62
N ILE A 56 -6.35 7.04 1.11
CA ILE A 56 -6.61 7.84 -0.08
C ILE A 56 -6.88 6.93 -1.28
N LEU A 57 -6.06 5.91 -1.49
CA LEU A 57 -6.22 4.95 -2.58
C LEU A 57 -7.58 4.25 -2.53
N LYS A 58 -7.97 3.77 -1.35
CA LYS A 58 -9.28 3.14 -1.15
C LYS A 58 -10.45 4.06 -1.50
N ASP A 59 -10.37 5.32 -1.08
CA ASP A 59 -11.43 6.30 -1.30
C ASP A 59 -11.48 6.73 -2.78
N GLU A 60 -10.32 6.88 -3.43
CA GLU A 60 -10.20 7.17 -4.86
C GLU A 60 -10.76 6.02 -5.73
N GLU A 61 -10.43 4.78 -5.41
CA GLU A 61 -10.99 3.60 -6.08
C GLU A 61 -12.51 3.50 -5.92
N ALA A 62 -13.03 3.88 -4.76
CA ALA A 62 -14.46 3.91 -4.52
C ALA A 62 -15.16 5.02 -5.31
N MET A 63 -14.51 6.16 -5.50
CA MET A 63 -14.99 7.26 -6.34
C MET A 63 -14.99 6.88 -7.82
N LEU A 64 -13.89 6.31 -8.32
CA LEU A 64 -13.75 5.93 -9.73
C LEU A 64 -14.63 4.73 -10.12
N THR A 65 -14.92 3.82 -9.18
CA THR A 65 -15.76 2.65 -9.39
C THR A 65 -16.74 2.51 -8.22
N PRO A 66 -17.86 3.25 -8.23
CA PRO A 66 -18.79 3.30 -7.09
C PRO A 66 -19.40 1.94 -6.74
N ASN A 67 -19.68 1.07 -7.73
CA ASN A 67 -20.24 -0.24 -7.48
C ASN A 67 -19.21 -1.20 -6.83
N PRO A 68 -19.43 -1.64 -5.58
CA PRO A 68 -18.49 -2.54 -4.90
C PRO A 68 -18.34 -3.90 -5.60
N GLY A 69 -19.40 -4.42 -6.25
CA GLY A 69 -19.34 -5.66 -7.03
C GLY A 69 -18.33 -5.55 -8.19
N ASN A 70 -18.35 -4.43 -8.90
CA ASN A 70 -17.41 -4.17 -9.99
C ASN A 70 -15.97 -4.07 -9.48
N ARG A 71 -15.73 -3.47 -8.31
CA ARG A 71 -14.38 -3.42 -7.71
C ARG A 71 -13.84 -4.81 -7.37
N ILE A 72 -14.70 -5.66 -6.80
CA ILE A 72 -14.32 -7.05 -6.48
C ILE A 72 -14.01 -7.83 -7.75
N GLU A 73 -14.84 -7.70 -8.77
CA GLU A 73 -14.64 -8.37 -10.06
C GLU A 73 -13.34 -7.89 -10.73
N ASP A 74 -13.11 -6.58 -10.77
CA ASP A 74 -11.89 -5.98 -11.32
C ASP A 74 -10.63 -6.49 -10.60
N PHE A 75 -10.68 -6.64 -9.27
CA PHE A 75 -9.60 -7.21 -8.48
C PHE A 75 -9.31 -8.68 -8.85
N PHE A 76 -10.35 -9.49 -9.11
CA PHE A 76 -10.16 -10.86 -9.57
C PHE A 76 -9.53 -10.90 -10.97
N PHE A 77 -10.00 -10.07 -11.91
CA PHE A 77 -9.41 -10.00 -13.26
C PHE A 77 -7.94 -9.59 -13.22
N GLU A 78 -7.59 -8.63 -12.36
CA GLU A 78 -6.20 -8.19 -12.16
C GLU A 78 -5.31 -9.31 -11.60
N LYS A 79 -5.82 -10.11 -10.63
CA LYS A 79 -5.07 -11.24 -10.06
C LYS A 79 -4.78 -12.36 -11.05
N ILE A 80 -5.63 -12.58 -12.04
CA ILE A 80 -5.47 -13.62 -13.07
C ILE A 80 -4.87 -13.08 -14.37
N ASP A 81 -4.36 -11.84 -14.32
CA ASP A 81 -3.76 -11.14 -15.47
C ASP A 81 -4.67 -11.13 -16.71
N LYS A 82 -5.97 -10.95 -16.49
CA LYS A 82 -6.97 -10.83 -17.56
C LYS A 82 -7.44 -9.38 -17.68
N LYS A 83 -7.76 -9.00 -18.94
CA LYS A 83 -8.33 -7.69 -19.23
C LYS A 83 -9.68 -7.53 -18.54
N LYS A 84 -9.86 -6.39 -17.86
CA LYS A 84 -11.15 -6.02 -17.24
C LYS A 84 -12.26 -5.98 -18.28
N PRO A 85 -13.49 -6.38 -17.93
CA PRO A 85 -14.63 -6.28 -18.84
C PRO A 85 -14.90 -4.81 -19.19
N ASN A 86 -15.21 -4.58 -20.46
CA ASN A 86 -15.61 -3.24 -20.92
C ASN A 86 -17.09 -3.04 -20.57
N ARG A 87 -17.35 -2.41 -19.41
CA ARG A 87 -18.70 -2.10 -18.95
C ARG A 87 -19.09 -0.71 -19.44
N LEU A 88 -20.34 -0.58 -19.88
CA LEU A 88 -20.93 0.73 -20.13
C LEU A 88 -21.12 1.49 -18.82
N SER A 89 -21.01 2.81 -18.85
CA SER A 89 -21.35 3.65 -17.69
C SER A 89 -22.87 3.78 -17.55
N ASN A 90 -23.31 4.20 -16.37
CA ASN A 90 -24.74 4.45 -16.13
C ASN A 90 -25.29 5.52 -17.10
N LEU A 91 -24.48 6.50 -17.48
CA LEU A 91 -24.87 7.52 -18.46
C LEU A 91 -25.10 6.92 -19.84
N GLU A 92 -24.30 5.94 -20.25
CA GLU A 92 -24.47 5.27 -21.55
C GLU A 92 -25.75 4.43 -21.57
N TYR A 93 -26.10 3.73 -20.48
CA TYR A 93 -27.38 3.00 -20.38
C TYR A 93 -28.57 3.97 -20.50
N VAL A 94 -28.58 5.05 -19.73
CA VAL A 94 -29.62 6.10 -19.83
C VAL A 94 -29.67 6.66 -21.25
N GLY A 95 -28.52 6.86 -21.90
CA GLY A 95 -28.45 7.32 -23.27
C GLY A 95 -29.09 6.37 -24.28
N ILE A 96 -28.90 5.05 -24.11
CA ILE A 96 -29.54 4.02 -24.94
C ILE A 96 -31.06 4.07 -24.78
N ASP A 97 -31.55 4.05 -23.54
CA ASP A 97 -33.00 4.06 -23.26
C ASP A 97 -33.66 5.33 -23.81
N MET A 98 -33.02 6.49 -23.66
CA MET A 98 -33.53 7.75 -24.22
C MET A 98 -33.62 7.75 -25.76
N ILE A 99 -32.63 7.17 -26.45
CA ILE A 99 -32.62 7.07 -27.92
C ILE A 99 -33.72 6.11 -28.36
N GLU A 100 -33.89 4.95 -27.71
CA GLU A 100 -34.95 3.99 -28.00
C GLU A 100 -36.33 4.64 -27.82
N ALA A 101 -36.59 5.27 -26.66
CA ALA A 101 -37.82 5.97 -26.40
C ALA A 101 -38.11 7.10 -27.41
N GLY A 102 -37.06 7.85 -27.80
CA GLY A 102 -37.18 8.92 -28.80
C GLY A 102 -37.57 8.38 -30.17
N ASN A 103 -37.09 7.21 -30.56
CA ASN A 103 -37.52 6.52 -31.79
C ASN A 103 -38.98 6.04 -31.71
N ASP A 104 -39.39 5.48 -30.56
CA ASP A 104 -40.76 4.99 -30.35
C ASP A 104 -41.76 6.15 -30.35
N PHE A 105 -41.47 7.29 -29.75
CA PHE A 105 -42.30 8.51 -29.81
C PHE A 105 -42.27 9.19 -31.17
N GLY A 106 -41.40 8.78 -32.06
CA GLY A 106 -41.19 9.30 -33.38
C GLY A 106 -40.16 10.43 -33.44
N PRO A 107 -39.08 10.26 -34.24
CA PRO A 107 -37.98 11.23 -34.33
C PRO A 107 -38.44 12.57 -35.01
N GLY A 108 -39.59 12.62 -35.63
CA GLY A 108 -40.20 13.83 -36.17
C GLY A 108 -41.00 14.65 -35.15
N THR A 109 -41.26 14.12 -33.96
CA THR A 109 -41.88 14.88 -32.85
C THR A 109 -40.86 15.70 -32.09
N ALA A 110 -41.24 16.83 -31.53
CA ALA A 110 -40.35 17.67 -30.72
C ALA A 110 -39.77 16.89 -29.57
N TYR A 111 -40.60 16.11 -28.84
CA TYR A 111 -40.16 15.30 -27.69
C TYR A 111 -39.26 14.13 -28.10
N GLY A 112 -39.62 13.38 -29.15
CA GLY A 112 -38.83 12.27 -29.65
C GLY A 112 -37.44 12.73 -30.13
N SER A 113 -37.41 13.82 -30.90
CA SER A 113 -36.13 14.44 -31.34
C SER A 113 -35.28 14.93 -30.19
N ALA A 114 -35.88 15.53 -29.14
CA ALA A 114 -35.17 15.98 -27.95
C ALA A 114 -34.57 14.79 -27.17
N LEU A 115 -35.34 13.71 -26.98
CA LEU A 115 -34.87 12.48 -26.31
C LEU A 115 -33.67 11.87 -27.04
N ILE A 116 -33.70 11.79 -28.39
CA ILE A 116 -32.58 11.25 -29.16
C ILE A 116 -31.33 12.12 -28.97
N LYS A 117 -31.44 13.44 -29.02
CA LYS A 117 -30.32 14.35 -28.81
C LYS A 117 -29.72 14.26 -27.43
N VAL A 118 -30.59 14.22 -26.37
CA VAL A 118 -30.16 14.07 -24.99
C VAL A 118 -29.51 12.70 -24.80
N GLY A 119 -30.08 11.63 -25.34
CA GLY A 119 -29.53 10.29 -25.26
C GLY A 119 -28.13 10.18 -25.88
N GLN A 120 -27.94 10.76 -27.06
CA GLN A 120 -26.63 10.82 -27.71
C GLN A 120 -25.60 11.61 -26.87
N CYS A 121 -26.03 12.70 -26.22
CA CYS A 121 -25.21 13.45 -25.31
C CYS A 121 -24.80 12.60 -24.10
N GLN A 122 -25.75 11.88 -23.48
CA GLN A 122 -25.48 10.99 -22.35
C GLN A 122 -24.47 9.90 -22.71
N GLN A 123 -24.55 9.31 -23.91
CA GLN A 123 -23.55 8.34 -24.38
C GLN A 123 -22.16 8.96 -24.51
N LYS A 124 -22.05 10.20 -25.04
CA LYS A 124 -20.77 10.91 -25.11
C LYS A 124 -20.18 11.20 -23.73
N LEU A 125 -21.01 11.66 -22.80
CA LEU A 125 -20.61 11.90 -21.42
C LEU A 125 -20.12 10.62 -20.73
N GLY A 126 -20.83 9.50 -20.93
CA GLY A 126 -20.40 8.20 -20.41
C GLY A 126 -19.08 7.72 -20.97
N GLN A 127 -18.81 7.97 -22.26
CA GLN A 127 -17.50 7.66 -22.85
C GLN A 127 -16.40 8.53 -22.23
N ILE A 128 -16.63 9.83 -22.07
CA ILE A 128 -15.68 10.77 -21.44
C ILE A 128 -15.39 10.34 -19.98
N GLU A 129 -16.41 9.88 -19.24
CA GLU A 129 -16.26 9.33 -17.88
C GLU A 129 -15.37 8.10 -17.88
N ARG A 130 -15.58 7.13 -18.76
CA ARG A 130 -14.74 5.93 -18.86
C ARG A 130 -13.29 6.25 -19.21
N ASP A 131 -13.07 7.19 -20.11
CA ASP A 131 -11.72 7.64 -20.51
C ASP A 131 -11.00 8.31 -19.33
N PHE A 132 -11.73 9.10 -18.54
CA PHE A 132 -11.20 9.68 -17.30
C PHE A 132 -10.84 8.60 -16.27
N ILE A 133 -11.76 7.63 -16.00
CA ILE A 133 -11.51 6.54 -15.07
C ILE A 133 -10.25 5.76 -15.48
N GLY A 134 -10.10 5.44 -16.77
CA GLY A 134 -8.91 4.77 -17.28
C GLY A 134 -7.62 5.58 -17.09
N THR A 135 -7.69 6.89 -17.35
CA THR A 135 -6.55 7.79 -17.17
C THR A 135 -6.16 7.91 -15.70
N ALA A 136 -7.12 8.15 -14.79
CA ALA A 136 -6.90 8.27 -13.36
C ALA A 136 -6.35 6.96 -12.75
N ALA A 137 -6.86 5.81 -13.21
CA ALA A 137 -6.35 4.51 -12.81
C ALA A 137 -4.86 4.36 -13.15
N ASN A 138 -4.44 4.78 -14.33
CA ASN A 138 -3.05 4.64 -14.79
C ASN A 138 -2.10 5.66 -14.17
N CYS A 139 -2.50 6.93 -14.07
CA CYS A 139 -1.61 8.00 -13.63
C CYS A 139 -1.54 8.15 -12.10
N TYR A 140 -2.55 7.66 -11.36
CA TYR A 140 -2.63 7.84 -9.92
C TYR A 140 -2.79 6.52 -9.14
N VAL A 141 -3.83 5.74 -9.42
CA VAL A 141 -4.14 4.52 -8.65
C VAL A 141 -3.02 3.48 -8.73
N GLN A 142 -2.57 3.15 -9.94
CA GLN A 142 -1.54 2.13 -10.16
C GLN A 142 -0.17 2.49 -9.54
N PRO A 143 0.37 3.72 -9.68
CA PRO A 143 1.60 4.11 -9.00
C PRO A 143 1.52 3.99 -7.48
N LEU A 144 0.41 4.41 -6.86
CA LEU A 144 0.22 4.30 -5.42
C LEU A 144 0.12 2.85 -4.94
N ARG A 145 -0.57 1.99 -5.67
CA ARG A 145 -0.58 0.54 -5.39
C ARG A 145 0.82 -0.07 -5.49
N LYS A 146 1.56 0.27 -6.54
CA LYS A 146 2.93 -0.21 -6.73
C LYS A 146 3.84 0.20 -5.57
N PHE A 147 3.70 1.40 -5.05
CA PHE A 147 4.40 1.84 -3.85
C PHE A 147 4.04 0.99 -2.63
N LEU A 148 2.76 0.76 -2.36
CA LEU A 148 2.31 -0.04 -1.21
C LEU A 148 2.75 -1.51 -1.31
N ASP A 149 2.56 -2.13 -2.47
CA ASP A 149 2.85 -3.55 -2.69
C ASP A 149 4.35 -3.85 -2.90
N GLY A 150 5.14 -2.85 -3.29
CA GLY A 150 6.56 -2.95 -3.52
C GLY A 150 7.40 -2.39 -2.37
N GLU A 151 7.58 -1.07 -2.36
CA GLU A 151 8.47 -0.39 -1.42
C GLU A 151 8.03 -0.57 0.03
N MET A 152 6.77 -0.30 0.35
CA MET A 152 6.28 -0.41 1.73
C MET A 152 6.28 -1.84 2.24
N LYS A 153 6.00 -2.82 1.38
CA LYS A 153 6.11 -4.23 1.74
C LYS A 153 7.56 -4.62 2.03
N THR A 154 8.50 -4.11 1.26
CA THR A 154 9.95 -4.33 1.48
C THR A 154 10.39 -3.70 2.79
N ILE A 155 10.04 -2.44 3.04
CA ILE A 155 10.31 -1.74 4.30
C ILE A 155 9.76 -2.51 5.50
N SER A 156 8.51 -2.96 5.43
CA SER A 156 7.87 -3.74 6.49
C SER A 156 8.61 -5.05 6.78
N LYS A 157 9.07 -5.74 5.74
CA LYS A 157 9.87 -6.96 5.86
C LYS A 157 11.21 -6.69 6.55
N GLU A 158 11.93 -5.68 6.09
CA GLU A 158 13.27 -5.37 6.64
C GLU A 158 13.19 -4.83 8.08
N ARG A 159 12.12 -4.08 8.44
CA ARG A 159 11.83 -3.71 9.83
C ARG A 159 11.56 -4.95 10.72
N GLY A 160 10.86 -5.96 10.20
CA GLY A 160 10.66 -7.23 10.92
C GLY A 160 11.97 -8.00 11.14
N ILE A 161 12.88 -7.98 10.16
CA ILE A 161 14.22 -8.55 10.29
C ILE A 161 15.03 -7.77 11.34
N LEU A 162 14.99 -6.44 11.30
CA LEU A 162 15.68 -5.58 12.26
C LEU A 162 15.22 -5.86 13.70
N GLU A 163 13.91 -5.97 13.91
CA GLU A 163 13.37 -6.32 15.23
C GLU A 163 13.86 -7.69 15.71
N THR A 164 13.96 -8.65 14.80
CA THR A 164 14.54 -9.96 15.11
C THR A 164 16.01 -9.85 15.53
N LYS A 165 16.82 -9.05 14.82
CA LYS A 165 18.24 -8.82 15.15
C LYS A 165 18.41 -8.05 16.46
N ARG A 166 17.52 -7.11 16.75
CA ARG A 166 17.48 -6.40 18.04
C ARG A 166 17.26 -7.39 19.21
N LEU A 167 16.28 -8.28 19.08
CA LEU A 167 16.02 -9.30 20.10
C LEU A 167 17.22 -10.25 20.30
N ASP A 168 17.89 -10.64 19.23
CA ASP A 168 19.09 -11.49 19.30
C ASP A 168 20.25 -10.75 20.02
N LEU A 169 20.41 -9.46 19.75
CA LEU A 169 21.39 -8.59 20.40
C LEU A 169 21.10 -8.48 21.92
N ASP A 170 19.86 -8.16 22.28
CA ASP A 170 19.47 -7.96 23.68
C ASP A 170 19.57 -9.28 24.48
N ALA A 171 19.18 -10.41 23.89
CA ALA A 171 19.40 -11.73 24.49
C ALA A 171 20.90 -12.05 24.66
N SER A 172 21.77 -11.60 23.74
CA SER A 172 23.21 -11.80 23.85
C SER A 172 23.81 -10.92 24.95
N LYS A 173 23.35 -9.66 25.08
CA LYS A 173 23.72 -8.77 26.21
C LYS A 173 23.38 -9.39 27.55
N ASN A 174 22.17 -9.95 27.67
CA ASN A 174 21.71 -10.60 28.88
C ASN A 174 22.55 -11.86 29.24
N ARG A 175 22.94 -12.68 28.24
CA ARG A 175 23.82 -13.82 28.45
C ARG A 175 25.19 -13.37 28.95
N VAL A 176 25.80 -12.33 28.42
CA VAL A 176 27.05 -11.77 28.91
C VAL A 176 26.90 -11.27 30.36
N LYS A 177 25.83 -10.52 30.65
CA LYS A 177 25.54 -10.02 32.01
C LYS A 177 25.43 -11.17 33.02
N LYS A 178 24.72 -12.23 32.66
CA LYS A 178 24.57 -13.43 33.49
C LYS A 178 25.90 -14.17 33.70
N ALA A 179 26.67 -14.40 32.62
CA ALA A 179 27.98 -15.05 32.74
C ALA A 179 28.97 -14.25 33.60
N ARG A 180 28.97 -12.91 33.50
CA ARG A 180 29.80 -12.03 34.36
C ARG A 180 29.41 -12.10 35.85
N SER A 181 28.12 -12.21 36.17
CA SER A 181 27.67 -12.31 37.57
C SER A 181 28.02 -13.63 38.23
N MET A 182 28.38 -14.65 37.46
CA MET A 182 28.72 -15.99 37.95
C MET A 182 30.23 -16.32 37.82
N LEU A 183 31.08 -15.32 37.55
CA LEU A 183 32.53 -15.53 37.49
C LEU A 183 33.06 -16.14 38.78
N GLY A 184 34.00 -17.09 38.66
CA GLY A 184 34.56 -17.85 39.78
C GLY A 184 33.78 -19.10 40.17
N GLN A 185 32.64 -19.38 39.51
CA GLN A 185 31.86 -20.60 39.71
C GLN A 185 32.02 -21.56 38.53
N GLN A 186 31.60 -22.81 38.73
CA GLN A 186 31.41 -23.80 37.65
C GLN A 186 29.93 -24.08 37.49
N ASN A 187 29.49 -24.32 36.24
CA ASN A 187 28.12 -24.76 36.00
C ASN A 187 27.94 -26.23 36.36
N GLU A 188 26.72 -26.73 36.31
CA GLU A 188 26.37 -28.13 36.60
C GLU A 188 27.14 -29.16 35.75
N SER A 189 27.63 -28.74 34.57
CA SER A 189 28.44 -29.53 33.64
C SER A 189 29.97 -29.41 33.89
N GLY A 190 30.41 -28.71 34.93
CA GLY A 190 31.81 -28.55 35.30
C GLY A 190 32.60 -27.55 34.41
N VAL A 191 31.93 -26.81 33.55
CA VAL A 191 32.54 -25.79 32.66
C VAL A 191 32.67 -24.47 33.44
N SER A 192 33.87 -23.86 33.40
CA SER A 192 34.10 -22.53 34.02
C SER A 192 33.27 -21.46 33.35
N TYR A 193 32.68 -20.55 34.14
CA TYR A 193 31.95 -19.39 33.63
C TYR A 193 32.86 -18.42 32.86
N GLU A 194 34.17 -18.47 33.00
CA GLU A 194 35.14 -17.71 32.16
C GLU A 194 35.08 -18.14 30.71
N VAL A 195 35.00 -19.45 30.41
CA VAL A 195 34.85 -19.99 29.06
C VAL A 195 33.49 -19.64 28.50
N LEU A 196 32.43 -19.70 29.29
CA LEU A 196 31.08 -19.31 28.89
C LEU A 196 30.99 -17.81 28.62
N LEU A 197 31.69 -16.98 29.38
CA LEU A 197 31.76 -15.55 29.17
C LEU A 197 32.44 -15.22 27.83
N ASP A 198 33.61 -15.83 27.57
CA ASP A 198 34.34 -15.60 26.31
C ASP A 198 33.51 -16.03 25.08
N GLN A 199 32.75 -17.12 25.20
CA GLN A 199 31.78 -17.51 24.15
C GLN A 199 30.65 -16.50 24.00
N ALA A 200 30.02 -16.07 25.09
CA ALA A 200 28.94 -15.11 25.09
C ALA A 200 29.36 -13.75 24.52
N GLU A 201 30.59 -13.29 24.80
CA GLU A 201 31.15 -12.07 24.25
C GLU A 201 31.41 -12.16 22.74
N ARG A 202 31.84 -13.33 22.25
CA ARG A 202 31.95 -13.58 20.80
C ARG A 202 30.56 -13.52 20.11
N GLU A 203 29.55 -14.17 20.70
CA GLU A 203 28.19 -14.15 20.19
C GLU A 203 27.61 -12.74 20.22
N LEU A 204 27.85 -11.97 21.26
CA LEU A 204 27.45 -10.57 21.35
C LEU A 204 28.05 -9.71 20.24
N ARG A 205 29.36 -9.86 19.94
CA ARG A 205 30.01 -9.12 18.84
C ARG A 205 29.36 -9.44 17.48
N VAL A 206 29.00 -10.70 17.23
CA VAL A 206 28.31 -11.11 16.01
C VAL A 206 26.90 -10.50 15.96
N ALA A 207 26.13 -10.61 17.04
CA ALA A 207 24.77 -10.06 17.12
C ALA A 207 24.77 -8.52 16.94
N GLN A 208 25.72 -7.82 17.53
CA GLN A 208 25.89 -6.38 17.35
C GLN A 208 26.16 -6.02 15.88
N SER A 209 27.11 -6.70 15.24
CA SER A 209 27.42 -6.46 13.83
C SER A 209 26.24 -6.73 12.90
N GLU A 210 25.45 -7.78 13.18
CA GLU A 210 24.26 -8.10 12.39
C GLU A 210 23.13 -7.08 12.61
N PHE A 211 22.94 -6.59 13.84
CA PHE A 211 21.99 -5.53 14.15
C PHE A 211 22.38 -4.22 13.47
N ASP A 212 23.63 -3.79 13.59
CA ASP A 212 24.12 -2.54 12.99
C ASP A 212 23.94 -2.56 11.47
N ARG A 213 24.32 -3.68 10.82
CA ARG A 213 24.13 -3.86 9.37
C ARG A 213 22.67 -3.77 8.98
N GLN A 214 21.78 -4.43 9.72
CA GLN A 214 20.34 -4.44 9.41
C GLN A 214 19.72 -3.08 9.66
N SER A 215 20.18 -2.36 10.69
CA SER A 215 19.76 -0.99 10.98
C SER A 215 20.08 -0.05 9.81
N GLU A 216 21.31 -0.11 9.27
CA GLU A 216 21.70 0.68 8.12
C GLU A 216 20.87 0.36 6.86
N ILE A 217 20.64 -0.93 6.57
CA ILE A 217 19.78 -1.34 5.43
C ILE A 217 18.39 -0.77 5.59
N THR A 218 17.80 -0.91 6.78
CA THR A 218 16.42 -0.47 7.03
C THR A 218 16.35 1.06 6.98
N LYS A 219 17.32 1.77 7.55
CA LYS A 219 17.41 3.24 7.51
C LYS A 219 17.46 3.77 6.08
N PHE A 220 18.30 3.19 5.23
CA PHE A 220 18.40 3.55 3.82
C PHE A 220 17.05 3.42 3.08
N LEU A 221 16.29 2.33 3.35
CA LEU A 221 14.97 2.14 2.77
C LEU A 221 13.97 3.18 3.28
N LEU A 222 14.00 3.50 4.57
CA LEU A 222 13.13 4.52 5.18
C LEU A 222 13.40 5.93 4.61
N GLU A 223 14.68 6.28 4.38
CA GLU A 223 15.07 7.54 3.74
C GLU A 223 14.50 7.66 2.31
N GLY A 224 14.40 6.55 1.58
CA GLY A 224 13.81 6.47 0.25
C GLY A 224 12.35 6.92 0.17
N VAL A 225 11.58 6.82 1.25
CA VAL A 225 10.16 7.21 1.30
C VAL A 225 9.95 8.69 0.91
N SER A 226 10.90 9.57 1.21
CA SER A 226 10.85 10.97 0.79
C SER A 226 10.84 11.14 -0.73
N SER A 227 11.60 10.31 -1.43
CA SER A 227 11.62 10.28 -2.91
C SER A 227 10.29 9.77 -3.47
N SER A 228 9.69 8.75 -2.82
CA SER A 228 8.39 8.22 -3.20
C SER A 228 7.28 9.25 -3.03
N GLN A 229 7.32 10.08 -1.97
CA GLN A 229 6.40 11.20 -1.80
C GLN A 229 6.51 12.24 -2.95
N ALA A 230 7.71 12.52 -3.44
CA ALA A 230 7.88 13.38 -4.62
C ALA A 230 7.29 12.73 -5.89
N GLY A 231 7.35 11.39 -6.01
CA GLY A 231 6.64 10.63 -7.03
C GLY A 231 5.12 10.76 -6.91
N HIS A 232 4.58 10.62 -5.71
CA HIS A 232 3.14 10.80 -5.42
C HIS A 232 2.65 12.21 -5.78
N LEU A 233 3.46 13.23 -5.52
CA LEU A 233 3.13 14.60 -5.91
C LEU A 233 2.98 14.74 -7.43
N ARG A 234 3.85 14.12 -8.23
CA ARG A 234 3.70 14.11 -9.70
C ARG A 234 2.42 13.40 -10.13
N CYS A 235 2.13 12.22 -9.57
CA CYS A 235 0.89 11.50 -9.85
C CYS A 235 -0.35 12.32 -9.49
N LEU A 236 -0.30 13.09 -8.40
CA LEU A 236 -1.39 13.99 -8.00
C LEU A 236 -1.59 15.13 -9.02
N HIS A 237 -0.51 15.71 -9.57
CA HIS A 237 -0.60 16.71 -10.64
C HIS A 237 -1.26 16.11 -11.89
N GLU A 238 -0.85 14.90 -12.31
CA GLU A 238 -1.43 14.22 -13.48
C GLU A 238 -2.93 13.91 -13.28
N LEU A 239 -3.33 13.53 -12.05
CA LEU A 239 -4.74 13.33 -11.70
C LEU A 239 -5.53 14.63 -11.84
N VAL A 240 -5.03 15.76 -11.30
CA VAL A 240 -5.69 17.07 -11.42
C VAL A 240 -5.83 17.51 -12.87
N GLU A 241 -4.80 17.29 -13.69
CA GLU A 241 -4.88 17.57 -15.14
C GLU A 241 -5.92 16.69 -15.84
N ALA A 242 -6.00 15.40 -15.48
CA ALA A 242 -7.01 14.49 -16.02
C ALA A 242 -8.43 14.93 -15.63
N GLN A 243 -8.64 15.33 -14.37
CA GLN A 243 -9.93 15.86 -13.90
C GLN A 243 -10.31 17.16 -14.62
N ALA A 244 -9.38 18.10 -14.77
CA ALA A 244 -9.64 19.37 -15.46
C ALA A 244 -10.04 19.13 -16.94
N ARG A 245 -9.37 18.21 -17.61
CA ARG A 245 -9.69 17.82 -18.99
C ARG A 245 -11.07 17.17 -19.08
N HIS A 246 -11.40 16.26 -18.16
CA HIS A 246 -12.70 15.60 -18.08
C HIS A 246 -13.84 16.63 -17.93
N TYR A 247 -13.75 17.54 -16.97
CA TYR A 247 -14.79 18.56 -16.75
C TYR A 247 -14.90 19.54 -17.94
N ALA A 248 -13.80 19.90 -18.58
CA ALA A 248 -13.82 20.75 -19.76
C ALA A 248 -14.53 20.06 -20.95
N GLN A 249 -14.27 18.79 -21.18
CA GLN A 249 -14.94 18.00 -22.23
C GLN A 249 -16.42 17.84 -21.94
N CYS A 250 -16.81 17.49 -20.69
CA CYS A 250 -18.21 17.40 -20.30
C CYS A 250 -18.93 18.75 -20.49
N HIS A 251 -18.30 19.86 -20.08
CA HIS A 251 -18.87 21.19 -20.25
C HIS A 251 -19.11 21.52 -21.73
N ALA A 252 -18.16 21.26 -22.62
CA ALA A 252 -18.31 21.50 -24.05
C ALA A 252 -19.49 20.70 -24.65
N VAL A 253 -19.59 19.41 -24.33
CA VAL A 253 -20.69 18.55 -24.80
C VAL A 253 -22.05 19.06 -24.30
N MET A 254 -22.12 19.50 -23.02
CA MET A 254 -23.37 20.05 -22.47
C MET A 254 -23.74 21.41 -23.10
N GLN A 255 -22.78 22.28 -23.39
CA GLN A 255 -23.04 23.54 -24.08
C GLN A 255 -23.58 23.32 -25.53
N ASP A 256 -23.04 22.33 -26.25
CA ASP A 256 -23.51 21.97 -27.56
C ASP A 256 -24.98 21.49 -27.52
N LEU A 257 -25.30 20.59 -26.56
CA LEU A 257 -26.66 20.13 -26.34
C LEU A 257 -27.63 21.28 -26.02
N GLN A 258 -27.24 22.20 -25.12
CA GLN A 258 -28.07 23.35 -24.77
C GLN A 258 -28.41 24.18 -26.02
N ARG A 259 -27.44 24.42 -26.93
CA ARG A 259 -27.65 25.15 -28.19
C ARG A 259 -28.59 24.40 -29.13
N GLU A 260 -28.41 23.07 -29.24
CA GLU A 260 -29.27 22.25 -30.09
C GLU A 260 -30.72 22.17 -29.58
N LEU A 261 -30.96 22.15 -28.27
CA LEU A 261 -32.27 22.12 -27.67
C LEU A 261 -32.97 23.50 -27.73
N ALA A 262 -32.22 24.60 -27.61
CA ALA A 262 -32.75 25.95 -27.74
C ALA A 262 -33.31 26.23 -29.15
N GLY A 263 -32.82 25.53 -30.18
CA GLY A 263 -33.34 25.60 -31.55
C GLY A 263 -34.55 24.69 -31.82
N CYS A 264 -34.96 23.86 -30.84
CA CYS A 264 -36.16 23.04 -31.01
C CYS A 264 -37.42 23.89 -30.80
N PRO A 265 -38.46 23.81 -31.71
CA PRO A 265 -39.69 24.53 -31.52
C PRO A 265 -40.36 24.08 -30.22
N THR A 266 -40.45 24.97 -29.25
CA THR A 266 -41.28 24.76 -28.05
C THR A 266 -42.75 24.86 -28.50
N LEU A 267 -43.46 23.74 -28.44
CA LEU A 267 -44.91 23.73 -28.52
C LEU A 267 -45.45 24.39 -27.22
N TRP A 268 -45.68 25.69 -27.26
CA TRP A 268 -46.58 26.40 -26.37
C TRP A 268 -47.77 26.90 -27.17
#